data_644e3f565ec3745b9676354b7b223d06
#
_entry.id   644e3f565ec3745b9676354b7b223d06
#
_cell.length_a   1.000
_cell.length_b   1.000
_cell.length_c   1.000
_cell.angle_alpha   90.00
_cell.angle_beta   90.00
_cell.angle_gamma   90.00
#
_symmetry.space_group_name_H-M   'P 1'
#
loop_
_entity.id
_entity.type
_entity.pdbx_description
1 polymer ?
#
loop_
_entity_poly.entity_id
_entity_poly.type
_entity_poly.pdbx_seq_one_letter_code
_entity_poly.pdbx_strand_id
1 'polypeptide(L)'
;MAKLFASVKRLPVLAGCVLAAASYPPIPADLTTPVQQRLAINGPNSFSIGWNTYQKLDQPCVQYGTSSDELTQQACSSASVTYATSRTYSNVVTLADLSPATTYYYKIVSTNSSVEHFFSPRVAGDTTPFSMNAVIDMGVYGVDGYTIQMDEAKRDTIPTIDPSLNHTTINQLANTVDDYEFIVHPGDFAYADDWYLKTKNILDGEDAFQAILEQFYAQLSPISGRKAYMASPGNHEAACQEIIVGLCPTGQKNFTDFMTRFGETMSTAFPSTSAAEAAKINANKAQLLAKPPFWYSFEYGMVHFVMINTETDFDNAPDGQGGSAGLNSGPFGAPDQQLEFLEADLSSVDRTVTPWLLIGGHRPWYTTGGGGCDSCQAAFEPLLYKYGVDLAIFGHVHNSQRFQPVFNNTADPNGLDDPTAPMYIVAGGAGNIEGLSDVGSNLTYNRFAYADDFSYAKISFLDANNLQVDFIRSATGEVLDTSVLYKSHKAQFVVQ
;
A
#
# COMPACT_ATOMS: atom_id res chain seq x y z
N MET A 1 56.73 -40.93 -47.53
CA MET A 1 56.36 -39.52 -47.29
C MET A 1 54.98 -39.47 -46.61
N ALA A 2 54.97 -39.41 -45.29
CA ALA A 2 53.73 -39.35 -44.50
C ALA A 2 53.48 -37.91 -44.11
N LYS A 3 52.30 -37.34 -44.46
CA LYS A 3 51.88 -36.04 -44.01
C LYS A 3 51.11 -36.18 -42.70
N LEU A 4 51.66 -35.61 -41.62
CA LEU A 4 50.98 -35.38 -40.37
C LEU A 4 49.94 -34.26 -40.55
N PHE A 5 48.68 -34.55 -40.27
CA PHE A 5 47.63 -33.54 -40.08
C PHE A 5 47.51 -33.31 -38.56
N ALA A 6 47.86 -32.11 -38.12
CA ALA A 6 47.64 -31.66 -36.75
C ALA A 6 46.17 -31.19 -36.65
N SER A 7 45.38 -31.90 -35.86
CA SER A 7 44.03 -31.51 -35.50
C SER A 7 44.07 -30.48 -34.36
N VAL A 8 43.73 -29.23 -34.67
CA VAL A 8 43.52 -28.17 -33.69
C VAL A 8 42.11 -28.36 -33.13
N LYS A 9 42.03 -28.89 -31.89
CA LYS A 9 40.77 -28.89 -31.14
C LYS A 9 40.47 -27.45 -30.71
N ARG A 10 39.43 -26.84 -31.31
CA ARG A 10 38.84 -25.61 -30.80
C ARG A 10 38.15 -25.94 -29.48
N LEU A 11 38.61 -25.37 -28.37
CA LEU A 11 37.83 -25.29 -27.14
C LEU A 11 36.58 -24.42 -27.43
N PRO A 12 35.38 -24.85 -27.00
CA PRO A 12 34.24 -23.97 -27.01
C PRO A 12 34.48 -22.85 -25.98
N VAL A 13 34.52 -21.63 -26.45
CA VAL A 13 34.36 -20.45 -25.58
C VAL A 13 32.95 -20.51 -25.04
N LEU A 14 32.80 -20.93 -23.80
CA LEU A 14 31.54 -20.67 -23.06
C LEU A 14 31.44 -19.16 -22.96
N ALA A 15 30.61 -18.59 -23.84
CA ALA A 15 30.05 -17.27 -23.62
C ALA A 15 29.17 -17.39 -22.37
N GLY A 16 29.71 -17.04 -21.22
CA GLY A 16 28.91 -16.87 -20.02
C GLY A 16 27.93 -15.74 -20.29
N CYS A 17 26.67 -16.07 -20.47
CA CYS A 17 25.60 -15.10 -20.28
C CYS A 17 25.76 -14.60 -18.84
N VAL A 18 26.29 -13.41 -18.66
CA VAL A 18 26.17 -12.66 -17.41
C VAL A 18 24.71 -12.28 -17.36
N LEU A 19 23.93 -13.08 -16.64
CA LEU A 19 22.57 -12.75 -16.34
C LEU A 19 22.61 -11.60 -15.34
N ALA A 20 21.94 -10.51 -15.65
CA ALA A 20 21.83 -9.38 -14.76
C ALA A 20 21.17 -9.86 -13.46
N ALA A 21 21.98 -9.99 -12.40
CA ALA A 21 21.46 -10.05 -11.04
C ALA A 21 20.67 -8.76 -10.79
N ALA A 22 19.66 -8.81 -9.92
CA ALA A 22 18.97 -7.62 -9.48
C ALA A 22 20.01 -6.63 -8.96
N SER A 23 20.16 -5.49 -9.64
CA SER A 23 21.16 -4.52 -9.24
C SER A 23 20.57 -3.58 -8.21
N TYR A 24 21.34 -3.32 -7.16
CA TYR A 24 21.00 -2.25 -6.22
C TYR A 24 20.94 -0.89 -6.89
N PRO A 25 20.11 0.04 -6.41
CA PRO A 25 20.26 1.45 -6.72
C PRO A 25 21.69 1.93 -6.37
N PRO A 26 22.24 2.90 -7.13
CA PRO A 26 23.57 3.43 -6.86
C PRO A 26 23.61 4.11 -5.48
N ILE A 27 24.68 3.81 -4.71
CA ILE A 27 24.92 4.47 -3.43
C ILE A 27 25.41 5.90 -3.71
N PRO A 28 24.76 6.96 -3.15
CA PRO A 28 25.22 8.32 -3.26
C PRO A 28 26.63 8.51 -2.69
N ALA A 29 27.42 9.43 -3.24
CA ALA A 29 28.75 9.75 -2.74
C ALA A 29 28.73 10.28 -1.29
N ASP A 30 27.72 11.07 -0.94
CA ASP A 30 27.40 11.44 0.43
C ASP A 30 26.36 10.45 0.98
N LEU A 31 26.77 9.64 1.95
CA LEU A 31 25.94 8.58 2.53
C LEU A 31 24.76 9.10 3.34
N THR A 32 24.72 10.42 3.64
CA THR A 32 23.57 11.09 4.30
C THR A 32 22.54 11.63 3.28
N THR A 33 22.80 11.48 1.98
CA THR A 33 21.83 11.86 0.93
C THR A 33 20.52 11.13 1.14
N PRO A 34 19.38 11.84 1.25
CA PRO A 34 18.08 11.21 1.41
C PRO A 34 17.66 10.46 0.15
N VAL A 35 17.23 9.22 0.34
CA VAL A 35 16.66 8.34 -0.70
C VAL A 35 15.35 7.75 -0.20
N GLN A 36 14.54 7.20 -1.10
CA GLN A 36 13.33 6.45 -0.74
C GLN A 36 12.38 7.25 0.17
N GLN A 37 12.11 8.50 -0.20
CA GLN A 37 11.25 9.40 0.55
C GLN A 37 9.80 8.92 0.55
N ARG A 38 9.14 9.05 1.69
CA ARG A 38 7.73 8.66 1.87
C ARG A 38 7.06 9.54 2.92
N LEU A 39 5.88 9.97 2.61
CA LEU A 39 5.07 10.83 3.44
C LEU A 39 3.87 10.06 3.98
N ALA A 40 3.38 10.41 5.16
CA ALA A 40 2.16 9.84 5.72
C ALA A 40 1.38 10.85 6.56
N ILE A 41 0.06 10.72 6.56
CA ILE A 41 -0.83 11.41 7.49
C ILE A 41 -0.60 10.78 8.87
N ASN A 42 -0.19 11.58 9.85
CA ASN A 42 0.18 11.10 11.20
C ASN A 42 -0.72 11.65 12.31
N GLY A 43 -1.69 12.45 11.96
CA GLY A 43 -2.66 13.06 12.88
C GLY A 43 -3.47 14.16 12.19
N PRO A 44 -4.47 14.75 12.84
CA PRO A 44 -5.35 15.76 12.25
C PRO A 44 -4.60 16.95 11.65
N ASN A 45 -3.50 17.37 12.31
CA ASN A 45 -2.68 18.51 11.92
C ASN A 45 -1.20 18.12 11.85
N SER A 46 -0.89 16.86 11.58
CA SER A 46 0.49 16.38 11.54
C SER A 46 0.75 15.47 10.35
N PHE A 47 2.01 15.48 9.91
CA PHE A 47 2.48 14.78 8.75
C PHE A 47 3.86 14.19 9.01
N SER A 48 4.05 12.92 8.73
CA SER A 48 5.35 12.27 8.86
C SER A 48 6.09 12.31 7.54
N ILE A 49 7.38 12.64 7.61
CA ILE A 49 8.33 12.58 6.50
C ILE A 49 9.32 11.48 6.82
N GLY A 50 9.26 10.37 6.08
CA GLY A 50 10.18 9.27 6.14
C GLY A 50 11.15 9.27 4.97
N TRP A 51 12.38 8.86 5.18
CA TRP A 51 13.39 8.65 4.14
C TRP A 51 14.45 7.66 4.59
N ASN A 52 15.25 7.15 3.68
CA ASN A 52 16.38 6.31 4.02
C ASN A 52 17.71 7.02 3.71
N THR A 53 18.76 6.62 4.44
CA THR A 53 20.15 7.03 4.22
C THR A 53 21.08 5.83 4.32
N TYR A 54 22.24 5.87 3.67
CA TYR A 54 23.24 4.79 3.78
C TYR A 54 24.14 4.93 5.01
N GLN A 55 23.96 5.96 5.80
CA GLN A 55 24.62 6.19 7.08
C GLN A 55 23.58 6.51 8.13
N LYS A 56 23.75 6.01 9.35
CA LYS A 56 22.95 6.38 10.50
C LYS A 56 23.06 7.88 10.77
N LEU A 57 21.92 8.54 10.99
CA LEU A 57 21.87 9.93 11.43
C LEU A 57 21.69 10.01 12.93
N ASP A 58 22.46 10.87 13.60
CA ASP A 58 22.30 11.12 15.03
C ASP A 58 21.02 11.89 15.32
N GLN A 59 20.69 12.81 14.43
CA GLN A 59 19.52 13.68 14.54
C GLN A 59 18.94 13.97 13.14
N PRO A 60 18.03 13.12 12.62
CA PRO A 60 17.29 13.42 11.42
C PRO A 60 16.47 14.70 11.57
N CYS A 61 16.59 15.64 10.65
CA CYS A 61 15.89 16.93 10.69
C CYS A 61 15.27 17.28 9.34
N VAL A 62 14.16 18.02 9.38
CA VAL A 62 13.45 18.58 8.23
C VAL A 62 13.21 20.06 8.47
N GLN A 63 13.57 20.89 7.49
CA GLN A 63 13.17 22.29 7.43
C GLN A 63 11.90 22.39 6.59
N TYR A 64 10.96 23.26 6.99
CA TYR A 64 9.69 23.40 6.28
C TYR A 64 9.08 24.80 6.44
N GLY A 65 8.13 25.12 5.58
CA GLY A 65 7.41 26.39 5.58
C GLY A 65 6.37 26.44 4.47
N THR A 66 5.63 27.54 4.37
CA THR A 66 4.61 27.76 3.33
C THR A 66 5.14 28.45 2.07
N SER A 67 6.44 28.72 2.01
CA SER A 67 7.14 29.27 0.86
C SER A 67 8.34 28.42 0.48
N SER A 68 8.55 28.16 -0.80
CA SER A 68 9.71 27.41 -1.30
C SER A 68 11.05 28.10 -1.02
N ASP A 69 11.03 29.43 -0.94
CA ASP A 69 12.23 30.26 -0.78
C ASP A 69 12.56 30.51 0.70
N GLU A 70 11.63 30.20 1.61
CA GLU A 70 11.77 30.51 3.03
C GLU A 70 11.20 29.38 3.92
N LEU A 71 12.06 28.43 4.30
CA LEU A 71 11.73 27.34 5.21
C LEU A 71 12.05 27.75 6.65
N THR A 72 11.10 28.42 7.31
CA THR A 72 11.31 29.08 8.60
C THR A 72 11.21 28.15 9.80
N GLN A 73 10.66 26.96 9.62
CA GLN A 73 10.43 25.99 10.69
C GLN A 73 11.39 24.81 10.54
N GLN A 74 11.68 24.14 11.66
CA GLN A 74 12.47 22.90 11.66
C GLN A 74 11.92 21.94 12.70
N ALA A 75 11.80 20.68 12.32
CA ALA A 75 11.52 19.56 13.22
C ALA A 75 12.64 18.52 13.12
N CYS A 76 12.92 17.86 14.23
CA CYS A 76 13.94 16.81 14.30
C CYS A 76 13.45 15.64 15.13
N SER A 77 14.04 14.47 14.90
CA SER A 77 13.82 13.26 15.69
C SER A 77 15.15 12.58 16.02
N SER A 78 15.09 11.50 16.78
CA SER A 78 16.21 10.59 16.99
C SER A 78 16.04 9.25 16.30
N ALA A 79 14.95 9.09 15.54
CA ALA A 79 14.62 7.84 14.86
C ALA A 79 15.50 7.66 13.61
N SER A 80 16.51 6.80 13.71
CA SER A 80 17.34 6.34 12.60
C SER A 80 17.61 4.86 12.83
N VAL A 81 16.74 4.00 12.27
CA VAL A 81 16.67 2.57 12.56
C VAL A 81 17.02 1.72 11.35
N THR A 82 17.47 0.49 11.59
CA THR A 82 17.84 -0.46 10.55
C THR A 82 17.64 -1.89 11.06
N TYR A 83 17.79 -2.87 10.20
CA TYR A 83 17.86 -4.30 10.56
C TYR A 83 19.10 -4.95 9.92
N ALA A 84 19.41 -6.18 10.35
CA ALA A 84 20.73 -6.78 10.13
C ALA A 84 21.20 -6.86 8.66
N THR A 85 20.28 -7.05 7.71
CA THR A 85 20.59 -7.19 6.28
C THR A 85 20.29 -5.94 5.46
N SER A 86 19.66 -4.92 6.06
CA SER A 86 19.43 -3.65 5.39
C SER A 86 20.73 -2.89 5.16
N ARG A 87 20.91 -2.35 3.96
CA ARG A 87 22.01 -1.43 3.65
C ARG A 87 21.73 0.00 4.06
N THR A 88 20.51 0.30 4.47
CA THR A 88 20.05 1.66 4.75
C THR A 88 19.48 1.80 6.15
N TYR A 89 19.41 3.04 6.60
CA TYR A 89 18.76 3.45 7.85
C TYR A 89 17.46 4.19 7.50
N SER A 90 16.36 3.77 8.10
CA SER A 90 15.07 4.45 8.01
C SER A 90 15.03 5.59 9.02
N ASN A 91 14.73 6.78 8.53
CA ASN A 91 14.64 8.01 9.32
C ASN A 91 13.20 8.54 9.22
N VAL A 92 12.67 9.08 10.30
CA VAL A 92 11.32 9.68 10.32
C VAL A 92 11.34 10.97 11.14
N VAL A 93 10.69 12.00 10.63
CA VAL A 93 10.41 13.25 11.33
C VAL A 93 8.93 13.58 11.18
N THR A 94 8.25 13.83 12.29
CA THR A 94 6.86 14.27 12.29
C THR A 94 6.79 15.78 12.40
N LEU A 95 6.06 16.40 11.45
CA LEU A 95 5.71 17.82 11.49
C LEU A 95 4.34 17.95 12.15
N ALA A 96 4.24 18.76 13.19
CA ALA A 96 3.03 18.99 13.96
C ALA A 96 2.50 20.41 13.74
N ASP A 97 1.27 20.65 14.20
CA ASP A 97 0.63 21.97 14.20
C ASP A 97 0.55 22.61 12.80
N LEU A 98 0.38 21.80 11.77
CA LEU A 98 0.20 22.26 10.41
C LEU A 98 -1.16 22.91 10.23
N SER A 99 -1.22 24.01 9.46
CA SER A 99 -2.48 24.55 8.98
C SER A 99 -3.11 23.54 8.01
N PRO A 100 -4.40 23.22 8.12
CA PRO A 100 -5.05 22.26 7.24
C PRO A 100 -5.15 22.77 5.80
N ALA A 101 -5.28 21.85 4.86
CA ALA A 101 -5.48 22.12 3.43
C ALA A 101 -4.50 23.18 2.87
N THR A 102 -3.23 23.10 3.27
CA THR A 102 -2.19 24.09 2.97
C THR A 102 -0.99 23.42 2.29
N THR A 103 -0.48 24.03 1.23
CA THR A 103 0.79 23.57 0.62
C THR A 103 1.97 23.97 1.51
N TYR A 104 2.72 22.96 1.94
CA TYR A 104 3.98 23.12 2.63
C TYR A 104 5.13 22.69 1.73
N TYR A 105 6.22 23.45 1.79
CA TYR A 105 7.50 23.09 1.21
C TYR A 105 8.41 22.54 2.31
N TYR A 106 9.19 21.52 1.99
CA TYR A 106 10.10 20.92 2.95
C TYR A 106 11.43 20.54 2.33
N LYS A 107 12.45 20.48 3.16
CA LYS A 107 13.79 20.03 2.80
C LYS A 107 14.34 19.18 3.92
N ILE A 108 14.75 17.95 3.60
CA ILE A 108 15.51 17.11 4.53
C ILE A 108 16.88 17.75 4.72
N VAL A 109 17.33 17.89 5.98
CA VAL A 109 18.60 18.55 6.30
C VAL A 109 19.76 17.63 5.88
N SER A 110 20.22 17.81 4.67
CA SER A 110 21.32 17.10 4.02
C SER A 110 21.90 17.96 2.90
N THR A 111 23.17 17.73 2.55
CA THR A 111 23.87 18.47 1.50
C THR A 111 23.25 18.34 0.11
N ASN A 112 22.61 17.19 -0.18
CA ASN A 112 22.07 16.85 -1.49
C ASN A 112 20.53 16.78 -1.51
N SER A 113 19.86 17.46 -0.60
CA SER A 113 18.39 17.47 -0.57
C SER A 113 17.83 18.61 -1.40
N SER A 114 16.84 18.33 -2.23
CA SER A 114 15.98 19.31 -2.90
C SER A 114 14.89 19.84 -1.95
N VAL A 115 14.28 20.93 -2.34
CA VAL A 115 13.02 21.40 -1.76
C VAL A 115 11.90 20.66 -2.48
N GLU A 116 11.11 19.93 -1.70
CA GLU A 116 9.90 19.25 -2.16
C GLU A 116 8.68 19.92 -1.53
N HIS A 117 7.48 19.48 -1.89
CA HIS A 117 6.26 19.99 -1.29
C HIS A 117 5.22 18.89 -1.07
N PHE A 118 4.31 19.14 -0.13
CA PHE A 118 3.15 18.32 0.12
C PHE A 118 1.94 19.21 0.44
N PHE A 119 0.75 18.63 0.34
CA PHE A 119 -0.48 19.26 0.79
C PHE A 119 -0.87 18.67 2.15
N SER A 120 -1.03 19.52 3.16
CA SER A 120 -1.37 19.09 4.51
C SER A 120 -2.81 18.55 4.56
N PRO A 121 -3.12 17.66 5.52
CA PRO A 121 -4.44 17.04 5.60
C PRO A 121 -5.57 18.07 5.65
N ARG A 122 -6.68 17.75 5.00
CA ARG A 122 -7.92 18.49 5.17
C ARG A 122 -8.50 18.21 6.54
N VAL A 123 -9.01 19.23 7.20
CA VAL A 123 -9.71 19.03 8.48
C VAL A 123 -10.94 18.16 8.28
N ALA A 124 -11.23 17.29 9.24
CA ALA A 124 -12.48 16.53 9.25
C ALA A 124 -13.69 17.44 9.14
N GLY A 125 -14.61 17.14 8.23
CA GLY A 125 -15.76 17.96 7.90
C GLY A 125 -15.55 18.97 6.76
N ASP A 126 -14.33 19.08 6.19
CA ASP A 126 -14.14 19.81 4.94
C ASP A 126 -14.80 19.03 3.79
N THR A 127 -15.86 19.59 3.23
CA THR A 127 -16.65 18.98 2.14
C THR A 127 -16.15 19.34 0.74
N THR A 128 -14.99 19.97 0.62
CA THR A 128 -14.36 20.23 -0.68
C THR A 128 -14.09 18.90 -1.40
N PRO A 129 -14.54 18.74 -2.66
CA PRO A 129 -14.27 17.53 -3.43
C PRO A 129 -12.78 17.24 -3.58
N PHE A 130 -12.42 15.98 -3.50
CA PHE A 130 -11.04 15.51 -3.72
C PHE A 130 -11.04 14.07 -4.21
N SER A 131 -9.86 13.59 -4.63
CA SER A 131 -9.65 12.20 -5.05
C SER A 131 -8.46 11.59 -4.33
N MET A 132 -8.51 10.27 -4.17
CA MET A 132 -7.38 9.42 -3.76
C MET A 132 -7.22 8.25 -4.73
N ASN A 133 -6.06 7.61 -4.73
CA ASN A 133 -5.83 6.37 -5.47
C ASN A 133 -5.65 5.18 -4.51
N ALA A 134 -6.24 4.05 -4.89
CA ALA A 134 -5.96 2.74 -4.29
C ALA A 134 -5.13 1.92 -5.27
N VAL A 135 -3.94 1.53 -4.85
CA VAL A 135 -2.93 0.86 -5.68
C VAL A 135 -2.35 -0.28 -4.87
N ILE A 136 -2.57 -1.50 -5.29
CA ILE A 136 -2.21 -2.70 -4.51
C ILE A 136 -1.53 -3.70 -5.45
N ASP A 137 -0.63 -4.53 -4.93
CA ASP A 137 0.06 -5.58 -5.71
C ASP A 137 0.93 -4.99 -6.84
N MET A 138 1.79 -4.02 -6.52
CA MET A 138 2.45 -3.21 -7.55
C MET A 138 3.74 -3.83 -8.12
N GLY A 139 4.67 -4.29 -7.28
CA GLY A 139 5.96 -4.81 -7.71
C GLY A 139 6.96 -3.75 -8.23
N VAL A 140 8.09 -4.23 -8.76
CA VAL A 140 9.21 -3.43 -9.27
C VAL A 140 9.24 -3.47 -10.79
N TYR A 141 9.54 -2.34 -11.43
CA TYR A 141 9.61 -2.21 -12.88
C TYR A 141 11.04 -2.05 -13.39
N GLY A 142 11.34 -2.69 -14.54
CA GLY A 142 12.58 -2.50 -15.28
C GLY A 142 12.58 -1.23 -16.13
N VAL A 143 13.71 -0.94 -16.74
CA VAL A 143 13.91 0.23 -17.61
C VAL A 143 13.06 0.22 -18.87
N ASP A 144 12.58 -0.96 -19.26
CA ASP A 144 11.70 -1.19 -20.40
C ASP A 144 10.21 -1.02 -20.05
N GLY A 145 9.89 -0.70 -18.80
CA GLY A 145 8.52 -0.55 -18.30
C GLY A 145 7.84 -1.86 -17.92
N TYR A 146 8.51 -3.00 -18.05
CA TYR A 146 8.00 -4.28 -17.59
C TYR A 146 8.37 -4.55 -16.14
N THR A 147 7.59 -5.38 -15.48
CA THR A 147 7.97 -5.97 -14.20
C THR A 147 9.32 -6.66 -14.34
N ILE A 148 10.23 -6.49 -13.37
CA ILE A 148 11.51 -7.17 -13.39
C ILE A 148 11.27 -8.67 -13.23
N GLN A 149 11.56 -9.43 -14.29
CA GLN A 149 11.48 -10.89 -14.31
C GLN A 149 12.80 -11.50 -14.72
N MET A 150 13.11 -12.64 -14.11
CA MET A 150 14.24 -13.50 -14.49
C MET A 150 13.82 -14.65 -15.41
N ASP A 151 12.57 -15.04 -15.39
CA ASP A 151 12.02 -16.14 -16.19
C ASP A 151 11.24 -15.57 -17.37
N GLU A 152 11.81 -15.69 -18.58
CA GLU A 152 11.17 -15.24 -19.80
C GLU A 152 9.82 -15.94 -20.06
N ALA A 153 9.66 -17.19 -19.59
CA ALA A 153 8.40 -17.91 -19.74
C ALA A 153 7.25 -17.31 -18.93
N LYS A 154 7.55 -16.69 -17.78
CA LYS A 154 6.56 -15.93 -17.02
C LYS A 154 6.27 -14.54 -17.61
N ARG A 155 7.20 -13.99 -18.37
CA ARG A 155 7.01 -12.72 -19.08
C ARG A 155 5.87 -12.79 -20.10
N ASP A 156 5.64 -13.96 -20.67
CA ASP A 156 4.53 -14.21 -21.62
C ASP A 156 3.15 -14.20 -20.94
N THR A 157 3.08 -14.29 -19.61
CA THR A 157 1.82 -14.20 -18.84
C THR A 157 1.48 -12.78 -18.45
N ILE A 158 2.42 -11.83 -18.56
CA ILE A 158 2.15 -10.41 -18.44
C ILE A 158 1.55 -9.93 -19.77
N PRO A 159 0.52 -9.08 -19.75
CA PRO A 159 -0.03 -8.55 -20.99
C PRO A 159 1.07 -8.01 -21.90
N THR A 160 0.94 -8.25 -23.22
CA THR A 160 1.86 -7.69 -24.21
C THR A 160 1.75 -6.17 -24.15
N ILE A 161 2.72 -5.56 -23.53
CA ILE A 161 2.76 -4.13 -23.29
C ILE A 161 3.54 -3.50 -24.44
N ASP A 162 2.99 -2.45 -25.06
CA ASP A 162 3.69 -1.68 -26.07
C ASP A 162 4.77 -0.82 -25.38
N PRO A 163 6.07 -1.06 -25.60
CA PRO A 163 7.13 -0.34 -24.90
C PRO A 163 7.20 1.15 -25.28
N SER A 164 6.45 1.59 -26.28
CA SER A 164 6.32 3.01 -26.61
C SER A 164 5.37 3.76 -25.68
N LEU A 165 4.53 3.05 -24.95
CA LEU A 165 3.63 3.59 -23.93
C LEU A 165 4.30 3.49 -22.56
N ASN A 166 4.05 4.45 -21.68
CA ASN A 166 4.48 4.37 -20.27
C ASN A 166 3.55 3.43 -19.50
N HIS A 167 3.80 2.15 -19.57
CA HIS A 167 2.92 1.12 -19.05
C HIS A 167 2.94 0.94 -17.54
N THR A 168 3.87 1.53 -16.83
CA THR A 168 3.97 1.29 -15.40
C THR A 168 2.93 2.10 -14.64
N THR A 169 2.33 1.48 -13.63
CA THR A 169 1.44 2.18 -12.71
C THR A 169 2.14 3.33 -12.01
N ILE A 170 3.41 3.17 -11.62
CA ILE A 170 4.22 4.25 -11.04
C ILE A 170 4.30 5.44 -11.98
N ASN A 171 4.53 5.24 -13.28
CA ASN A 171 4.61 6.34 -14.24
C ASN A 171 3.26 7.06 -14.38
N GLN A 172 2.16 6.33 -14.43
CA GLN A 172 0.83 6.94 -14.50
C GLN A 172 0.51 7.75 -13.25
N LEU A 173 0.82 7.23 -12.06
CA LEU A 173 0.66 7.95 -10.80
C LEU A 173 1.53 9.21 -10.75
N ALA A 174 2.76 9.15 -11.24
CA ALA A 174 3.66 10.31 -11.31
C ALA A 174 3.16 11.37 -12.29
N ASN A 175 2.64 10.95 -13.45
CA ASN A 175 2.10 11.86 -14.47
C ASN A 175 0.81 12.57 -14.01
N THR A 176 0.05 11.94 -13.12
CA THR A 176 -1.21 12.45 -12.58
C THR A 176 -1.10 12.87 -11.11
N VAL A 177 0.13 13.12 -10.62
CA VAL A 177 0.38 13.35 -9.18
C VAL A 177 -0.39 14.55 -8.62
N ASP A 178 -0.77 15.52 -9.44
CA ASP A 178 -1.55 16.67 -9.01
C ASP A 178 -3.08 16.45 -9.06
N ASP A 179 -3.55 15.28 -9.57
CA ASP A 179 -4.98 14.96 -9.72
C ASP A 179 -5.55 14.20 -8.52
N TYR A 180 -4.75 13.87 -7.52
CA TYR A 180 -5.16 13.19 -6.29
C TYR A 180 -4.39 13.72 -5.07
N GLU A 181 -4.93 13.50 -3.89
CA GLU A 181 -4.36 14.05 -2.65
C GLU A 181 -3.52 13.05 -1.87
N PHE A 182 -3.87 11.77 -1.86
CA PHE A 182 -3.10 10.70 -1.22
C PHE A 182 -3.31 9.34 -1.89
N ILE A 183 -2.50 8.37 -1.49
CA ILE A 183 -2.57 6.98 -1.96
C ILE A 183 -2.78 6.07 -0.76
N VAL A 184 -3.60 5.04 -0.95
CA VAL A 184 -3.68 3.88 -0.06
C VAL A 184 -3.10 2.65 -0.76
N HIS A 185 -2.21 1.93 -0.08
CA HIS A 185 -1.60 0.71 -0.56
C HIS A 185 -1.66 -0.37 0.53
N PRO A 186 -2.78 -1.06 0.66
CA PRO A 186 -2.93 -2.13 1.64
C PRO A 186 -2.31 -3.45 1.14
N GLY A 187 -0.99 -3.51 1.13
CA GLY A 187 -0.22 -4.74 0.98
C GLY A 187 0.35 -5.06 -0.39
N ASP A 188 1.32 -5.95 -0.36
CA ASP A 188 2.08 -6.49 -1.48
C ASP A 188 2.77 -5.39 -2.31
N PHE A 189 3.87 -4.89 -1.75
CA PHE A 189 4.58 -3.73 -2.32
C PHE A 189 5.54 -4.12 -3.42
N ALA A 190 6.61 -4.83 -3.09
CA ALA A 190 7.78 -5.00 -3.95
C ALA A 190 7.90 -6.38 -4.59
N TYR A 191 7.23 -7.40 -4.05
CA TYR A 191 7.39 -8.81 -4.45
C TYR A 191 8.87 -9.24 -4.43
N ALA A 192 9.60 -8.80 -3.42
CA ALA A 192 11.02 -9.05 -3.31
C ALA A 192 11.34 -10.51 -2.98
N ASP A 193 10.43 -11.21 -2.34
CA ASP A 193 10.49 -12.64 -2.05
C ASP A 193 10.35 -13.48 -3.31
N ASP A 194 9.46 -13.15 -4.22
CA ASP A 194 9.36 -13.82 -5.52
C ASP A 194 10.63 -13.69 -6.35
N TRP A 195 11.22 -12.50 -6.34
CA TRP A 195 12.49 -12.27 -7.00
C TRP A 195 13.61 -13.10 -6.38
N TYR A 196 13.65 -13.19 -5.06
CA TYR A 196 14.60 -14.03 -4.32
C TYR A 196 14.50 -15.50 -4.71
N LEU A 197 13.29 -16.00 -4.98
CA LEU A 197 13.02 -17.40 -5.34
C LEU A 197 13.45 -17.81 -6.72
N LYS A 198 13.68 -16.89 -7.64
CA LYS A 198 14.15 -17.25 -8.97
C LYS A 198 15.50 -17.94 -8.87
N THR A 199 15.63 -19.08 -9.53
CA THR A 199 16.74 -20.05 -9.39
C THR A 199 18.13 -19.42 -9.40
N LYS A 200 18.30 -18.28 -10.06
CA LYS A 200 19.58 -17.57 -10.17
C LYS A 200 19.86 -16.66 -8.97
N ASN A 201 18.82 -16.18 -8.28
CA ASN A 201 18.95 -15.26 -7.15
C ASN A 201 19.02 -15.99 -5.82
N ILE A 202 18.59 -17.24 -5.77
CA ILE A 202 18.71 -18.09 -4.56
C ILE A 202 20.17 -18.23 -4.07
N LEU A 203 21.12 -18.11 -4.98
CA LEU A 203 22.56 -18.16 -4.64
C LEU A 203 23.09 -16.82 -4.11
N ASP A 204 22.42 -15.71 -4.43
CA ASP A 204 22.78 -14.37 -3.99
C ASP A 204 22.15 -14.04 -2.62
N GLY A 205 21.35 -14.97 -2.09
CA GLY A 205 20.78 -14.89 -0.75
C GLY A 205 19.94 -13.64 -0.52
N GLU A 206 20.12 -13.00 0.62
CA GLU A 206 19.36 -11.82 1.03
C GLU A 206 19.65 -10.58 0.16
N ASP A 207 20.75 -10.56 -0.60
CA ASP A 207 21.10 -9.41 -1.45
C ASP A 207 20.06 -9.16 -2.55
N ALA A 208 19.52 -10.22 -3.17
CA ALA A 208 18.48 -10.08 -4.18
C ALA A 208 17.19 -9.47 -3.58
N PHE A 209 16.78 -9.93 -2.41
CA PHE A 209 15.62 -9.40 -1.68
C PHE A 209 15.80 -7.90 -1.37
N GLN A 210 16.95 -7.53 -0.79
CA GLN A 210 17.25 -6.14 -0.45
C GLN A 210 17.34 -5.24 -1.67
N ALA A 211 17.93 -5.73 -2.78
CA ALA A 211 18.04 -4.96 -4.01
C ALA A 211 16.67 -4.58 -4.57
N ILE A 212 15.72 -5.52 -4.56
CA ILE A 212 14.35 -5.27 -5.04
C ILE A 212 13.62 -4.30 -4.13
N LEU A 213 13.70 -4.44 -2.82
CA LEU A 213 13.12 -3.47 -1.89
C LEU A 213 13.65 -2.06 -2.13
N GLU A 214 14.97 -1.90 -2.23
CA GLU A 214 15.57 -0.58 -2.47
C GLU A 214 15.17 0.01 -3.82
N GLN A 215 15.07 -0.81 -4.88
CA GLN A 215 14.60 -0.37 -6.19
C GLN A 215 13.15 0.10 -6.14
N PHE A 216 12.28 -0.69 -5.52
CA PHE A 216 10.86 -0.35 -5.37
C PHE A 216 10.68 1.02 -4.70
N TYR A 217 11.25 1.21 -3.52
CA TYR A 217 11.10 2.46 -2.79
C TYR A 217 11.83 3.64 -3.45
N ALA A 218 12.88 3.39 -4.21
CA ALA A 218 13.53 4.42 -5.02
C ALA A 218 12.64 4.85 -6.20
N GLN A 219 11.98 3.91 -6.87
CA GLN A 219 11.04 4.19 -7.96
C GLN A 219 9.78 4.91 -7.47
N LEU A 220 9.32 4.59 -6.28
CA LEU A 220 8.13 5.19 -5.68
C LEU A 220 8.38 6.60 -5.13
N SER A 221 9.63 6.93 -4.77
CA SER A 221 10.01 8.18 -4.08
C SER A 221 9.52 9.47 -4.74
N PRO A 222 9.51 9.63 -6.09
CA PRO A 222 8.97 10.82 -6.74
C PRO A 222 7.48 11.08 -6.45
N ILE A 223 6.74 10.04 -6.09
CA ILE A 223 5.31 10.11 -5.73
C ILE A 223 5.17 10.20 -4.22
N SER A 224 5.70 9.20 -3.49
CA SER A 224 5.58 9.10 -2.04
C SER A 224 6.31 10.21 -1.28
N GLY A 225 7.25 10.92 -1.91
CA GLY A 225 7.88 12.13 -1.40
C GLY A 225 7.05 13.41 -1.58
N ARG A 226 5.89 13.34 -2.25
CA ARG A 226 4.98 14.46 -2.51
C ARG A 226 3.56 14.24 -2.01
N LYS A 227 3.12 12.98 -1.94
CA LYS A 227 1.78 12.56 -1.52
C LYS A 227 1.87 11.64 -0.31
N ALA A 228 0.91 11.77 0.59
CA ALA A 228 0.77 10.79 1.65
C ALA A 228 0.57 9.39 1.05
N TYR A 229 1.32 8.44 1.54
CA TYR A 229 1.32 7.05 1.11
C TYR A 229 0.96 6.18 2.31
N MET A 230 -0.32 5.84 2.42
CA MET A 230 -0.87 5.13 3.57
C MET A 230 -0.80 3.63 3.31
N ALA A 231 -0.09 2.92 4.16
CA ALA A 231 0.30 1.52 3.97
C ALA A 231 -0.24 0.61 5.06
N SER A 232 -0.64 -0.60 4.71
CA SER A 232 -0.78 -1.76 5.60
C SER A 232 -0.17 -2.98 4.91
N PRO A 233 0.15 -4.10 5.60
CA PRO A 233 0.86 -5.20 4.97
C PRO A 233 -0.06 -6.13 4.17
N GLY A 234 0.54 -6.82 3.20
CA GLY A 234 0.00 -8.02 2.57
C GLY A 234 0.88 -9.25 2.87
N ASN A 235 0.62 -10.37 2.20
CA ASN A 235 1.36 -11.60 2.45
C ASN A 235 2.81 -11.57 1.98
N HIS A 236 3.15 -10.78 0.97
CA HIS A 236 4.54 -10.65 0.50
C HIS A 236 5.42 -9.80 1.44
N GLU A 237 4.86 -9.08 2.40
CA GLU A 237 5.60 -8.45 3.50
C GLU A 237 5.79 -9.38 4.69
N ALA A 238 5.04 -10.50 4.76
CA ALA A 238 5.06 -11.48 5.84
C ALA A 238 6.26 -12.42 5.78
N ALA A 239 6.17 -13.54 6.45
CA ALA A 239 7.26 -14.47 6.60
C ALA A 239 7.23 -15.61 5.58
N CYS A 240 7.91 -15.47 4.43
CA CYS A 240 8.58 -16.64 3.83
C CYS A 240 7.68 -17.75 3.26
N GLN A 241 6.51 -17.43 2.80
CA GLN A 241 5.56 -18.44 2.33
C GLN A 241 5.95 -19.04 0.97
N GLU A 242 6.37 -18.19 0.08
CA GLU A 242 6.66 -18.53 -1.31
C GLU A 242 7.89 -19.44 -1.43
N ILE A 243 8.60 -19.68 -0.30
CA ILE A 243 9.91 -20.30 -0.28
C ILE A 243 9.92 -21.68 0.36
N ILE A 244 10.87 -22.47 -0.08
CA ILE A 244 11.30 -23.72 0.55
C ILE A 244 11.49 -23.48 2.06
N VAL A 245 10.78 -24.24 2.86
CA VAL A 245 10.84 -24.20 4.34
C VAL A 245 12.27 -24.00 4.83
N GLY A 246 12.54 -22.89 5.50
CA GLY A 246 13.82 -22.57 6.12
C GLY A 246 14.66 -21.48 5.44
N LEU A 247 14.25 -20.96 4.29
CA LEU A 247 14.91 -19.84 3.61
C LEU A 247 14.03 -18.59 3.68
N CYS A 248 14.20 -17.76 4.68
CA CYS A 248 13.47 -16.52 4.86
C CYS A 248 14.43 -15.35 4.93
N PRO A 249 14.33 -14.37 4.02
CA PRO A 249 15.09 -13.14 4.15
C PRO A 249 14.82 -12.47 5.49
N THR A 250 15.85 -11.96 6.13
CA THR A 250 15.75 -11.28 7.43
C THR A 250 14.77 -10.11 7.37
N GLY A 251 14.74 -9.39 6.25
CA GLY A 251 13.83 -8.26 6.04
C GLY A 251 12.36 -8.66 5.93
N GLN A 252 12.06 -9.86 5.40
CA GLN A 252 10.69 -10.36 5.29
C GLN A 252 10.20 -10.97 6.60
N LYS A 253 11.07 -11.66 7.32
CA LYS A 253 10.69 -12.38 8.55
C LYS A 253 9.95 -11.48 9.54
N ASN A 254 8.70 -11.86 9.88
CA ASN A 254 7.84 -11.10 10.78
C ASN A 254 7.69 -9.63 10.37
N PHE A 255 7.55 -9.35 9.09
CA PHE A 255 7.35 -7.99 8.56
C PHE A 255 8.49 -7.00 8.91
N THR A 256 9.72 -7.46 9.05
CA THR A 256 10.82 -6.64 9.59
C THR A 256 11.12 -5.40 8.75
N ASP A 257 11.23 -5.51 7.42
CA ASP A 257 11.44 -4.34 6.56
C ASP A 257 10.24 -3.38 6.60
N PHE A 258 9.03 -3.93 6.49
CA PHE A 258 7.79 -3.16 6.50
C PHE A 258 7.66 -2.35 7.80
N MET A 259 7.85 -2.99 8.95
CA MET A 259 7.84 -2.30 10.26
C MET A 259 8.95 -1.26 10.38
N THR A 260 10.15 -1.55 9.88
CA THR A 260 11.28 -0.61 9.91
C THR A 260 11.01 0.64 9.10
N ARG A 261 10.26 0.52 7.99
CA ARG A 261 9.95 1.64 7.10
C ARG A 261 8.73 2.43 7.54
N PHE A 262 7.67 1.76 7.97
CA PHE A 262 6.35 2.37 8.17
C PHE A 262 5.91 2.46 9.63
N GLY A 263 6.53 1.74 10.56
CA GLY A 263 6.09 1.66 11.95
C GLY A 263 6.00 3.01 12.68
N GLU A 264 6.88 3.94 12.35
CA GLU A 264 6.93 5.26 12.97
C GLU A 264 6.25 6.36 12.11
N THR A 265 5.75 6.01 10.90
CA THR A 265 5.18 7.00 9.98
C THR A 265 3.66 7.10 10.07
N MET A 266 2.97 5.98 10.33
CA MET A 266 1.51 5.94 10.33
C MET A 266 0.92 6.46 11.64
N SER A 267 -0.31 6.99 11.57
CA SER A 267 -1.06 7.41 12.75
C SER A 267 -1.51 6.20 13.59
N THR A 268 -2.03 6.45 14.77
CA THR A 268 -2.72 5.42 15.57
C THR A 268 -4.22 5.40 15.23
N ALA A 269 -4.96 6.37 15.72
CA ALA A 269 -6.33 6.72 15.39
C ALA A 269 -6.52 8.19 15.73
N PHE A 270 -7.54 8.82 15.15
CA PHE A 270 -7.80 10.23 15.41
C PHE A 270 -8.75 10.41 16.59
N PRO A 271 -8.66 11.53 17.31
CA PRO A 271 -9.68 11.91 18.28
C PRO A 271 -11.04 12.04 17.61
N SER A 272 -12.11 11.59 18.25
CA SER A 272 -13.45 11.78 17.70
C SER A 272 -13.82 13.26 17.59
N THR A 273 -14.37 13.64 16.44
CA THR A 273 -14.96 14.96 16.19
C THR A 273 -16.38 15.10 16.75
N SER A 274 -16.99 13.99 17.20
CA SER A 274 -18.32 13.95 17.78
C SER A 274 -18.43 14.71 19.10
N ALA A 275 -19.60 15.36 19.31
CA ALA A 275 -19.93 15.92 20.60
C ALA A 275 -20.30 14.84 21.64
N ALA A 276 -20.66 13.63 21.21
CA ALA A 276 -21.09 12.53 22.08
C ALA A 276 -19.91 11.99 22.92
N GLU A 277 -20.08 11.90 24.22
CA GLU A 277 -19.04 11.41 25.14
C GLU A 277 -18.66 9.94 24.86
N ALA A 278 -19.65 9.12 24.49
CA ALA A 278 -19.41 7.72 24.12
C ALA A 278 -18.46 7.60 22.90
N ALA A 279 -18.62 8.43 21.89
CA ALA A 279 -17.76 8.47 20.72
C ALA A 279 -16.32 8.86 21.09
N LYS A 280 -16.14 9.84 21.97
CA LYS A 280 -14.82 10.24 22.46
C LYS A 280 -14.13 9.13 23.25
N ILE A 281 -14.87 8.42 24.12
CA ILE A 281 -14.35 7.27 24.86
C ILE A 281 -13.91 6.18 23.89
N ASN A 282 -14.71 5.89 22.85
CA ASN A 282 -14.40 4.90 21.85
C ASN A 282 -13.17 5.30 21.01
N ALA A 283 -13.06 6.55 20.57
CA ALA A 283 -11.87 7.04 19.87
C ALA A 283 -10.60 6.91 20.73
N ASN A 284 -10.67 7.26 22.01
CA ASN A 284 -9.55 7.08 22.94
C ASN A 284 -9.19 5.58 23.11
N LYS A 285 -10.21 4.69 23.14
CA LYS A 285 -9.99 3.24 23.16
C LYS A 285 -9.29 2.79 21.87
N ALA A 286 -9.75 3.25 20.71
CA ALA A 286 -9.16 2.94 19.41
C ALA A 286 -7.68 3.39 19.35
N GLN A 287 -7.36 4.59 19.81
CA GLN A 287 -5.97 5.07 19.88
C GLN A 287 -5.05 4.14 20.67
N LEU A 288 -5.54 3.60 21.78
CA LEU A 288 -4.77 2.68 22.62
C LEU A 288 -4.61 1.28 22.00
N LEU A 289 -5.59 0.86 21.21
CA LEU A 289 -5.61 -0.46 20.58
C LEU A 289 -4.97 -0.49 19.20
N ALA A 290 -4.82 0.67 18.54
CA ALA A 290 -4.19 0.77 17.25
C ALA A 290 -2.75 0.21 17.27
N LYS A 291 -2.35 -0.41 16.17
CA LYS A 291 -1.03 -1.01 15.99
C LYS A 291 -0.46 -0.66 14.61
N PRO A 292 -0.14 0.62 14.35
CA PRO A 292 0.44 0.97 13.06
C PRO A 292 1.79 0.25 12.84
N PRO A 293 2.11 -0.17 11.62
CA PRO A 293 1.38 0.02 10.37
C PRO A 293 0.37 -1.11 10.06
N PHE A 294 0.02 -1.98 11.01
CA PHE A 294 -0.86 -3.14 10.80
C PHE A 294 -2.34 -2.76 10.79
N TRP A 295 -2.81 -2.06 11.83
CA TRP A 295 -4.17 -1.53 11.89
C TRP A 295 -4.18 -0.16 12.57
N TYR A 296 -4.83 0.78 11.92
CA TYR A 296 -4.91 2.18 12.33
C TYR A 296 -5.99 2.92 11.53
N SER A 297 -6.31 4.15 11.89
CA SER A 297 -7.26 4.97 11.16
C SER A 297 -6.78 6.42 11.03
N PHE A 298 -7.39 7.13 10.08
CA PHE A 298 -7.18 8.57 9.88
C PHE A 298 -8.41 9.22 9.27
N GLU A 299 -8.55 10.52 9.48
CA GLU A 299 -9.58 11.32 8.85
C GLU A 299 -8.97 12.26 7.82
N TYR A 300 -9.71 12.49 6.73
CA TYR A 300 -9.29 13.40 5.67
C TYR A 300 -10.54 14.03 5.01
N GLY A 301 -10.79 15.33 5.26
CA GLY A 301 -11.98 16.00 4.76
C GLY A 301 -13.27 15.30 5.19
N MET A 302 -14.03 14.80 4.23
CA MET A 302 -15.30 14.12 4.48
C MET A 302 -15.16 12.59 4.68
N VAL A 303 -13.94 12.08 4.88
CA VAL A 303 -13.66 10.64 4.96
C VAL A 303 -13.06 10.26 6.29
N HIS A 304 -13.57 9.19 6.90
CA HIS A 304 -12.90 8.38 7.89
C HIS A 304 -12.40 7.10 7.22
N PHE A 305 -11.10 6.84 7.27
CA PHE A 305 -10.46 5.71 6.63
C PHE A 305 -9.79 4.80 7.67
N VAL A 306 -10.08 3.50 7.59
CA VAL A 306 -9.50 2.49 8.47
C VAL A 306 -8.64 1.53 7.66
N MET A 307 -7.40 1.30 8.11
CA MET A 307 -6.56 0.22 7.61
C MET A 307 -6.66 -0.98 8.54
N ILE A 308 -6.87 -2.16 7.97
CA ILE A 308 -6.88 -3.44 8.68
C ILE A 308 -5.77 -4.35 8.16
N ASN A 309 -5.34 -5.27 9.00
CA ASN A 309 -4.41 -6.34 8.65
C ASN A 309 -5.20 -7.63 8.42
N THR A 310 -5.24 -8.09 7.18
CA THR A 310 -5.93 -9.32 6.79
C THR A 310 -5.03 -10.55 6.88
N GLU A 311 -3.77 -10.39 7.33
CA GLU A 311 -2.77 -11.46 7.34
C GLU A 311 -2.66 -12.14 8.71
N THR A 312 -2.78 -11.37 9.81
CA THR A 312 -2.54 -11.83 11.19
C THR A 312 -3.52 -11.19 12.18
N ASP A 313 -3.45 -11.63 13.45
CA ASP A 313 -4.11 -11.01 14.61
C ASP A 313 -5.65 -11.07 14.61
N PHE A 314 -6.20 -12.15 14.07
CA PHE A 314 -7.59 -12.56 14.23
C PHE A 314 -7.70 -14.09 14.10
N ASP A 315 -8.83 -14.68 14.47
CA ASP A 315 -9.03 -16.12 14.46
C ASP A 315 -8.92 -16.72 13.05
N ASN A 316 -8.06 -17.74 12.90
CA ASN A 316 -7.74 -18.39 11.63
C ASN A 316 -7.18 -17.42 10.56
N ALA A 317 -6.51 -16.37 10.98
CA ALA A 317 -5.81 -15.45 10.07
C ALA A 317 -4.84 -16.23 9.16
N PRO A 318 -4.81 -15.97 7.85
CA PRO A 318 -4.05 -16.80 6.89
C PRO A 318 -2.58 -16.95 7.24
N ASP A 319 -1.91 -15.88 7.61
CA ASP A 319 -0.47 -15.85 7.90
C ASP A 319 -0.15 -15.93 9.40
N GLY A 320 -1.19 -15.93 10.23
CA GLY A 320 -1.07 -16.09 11.67
C GLY A 320 -0.61 -17.48 12.09
N GLN A 321 -0.38 -17.64 13.38
CA GLN A 321 0.03 -18.92 13.93
C GLN A 321 -1.04 -20.00 13.72
N GLY A 322 -0.67 -21.05 12.99
CA GLY A 322 -1.59 -22.12 12.60
C GLY A 322 -2.55 -21.75 11.47
N GLY A 323 -2.37 -20.61 10.83
CA GLY A 323 -3.16 -20.17 9.69
C GLY A 323 -2.96 -21.01 8.43
N SER A 324 -3.86 -20.81 7.44
CA SER A 324 -3.92 -21.61 6.21
C SER A 324 -2.68 -21.48 5.34
N ALA A 325 -2.00 -20.32 5.38
CA ALA A 325 -0.78 -20.06 4.65
C ALA A 325 0.47 -20.70 5.30
N GLY A 326 0.40 -21.09 6.57
CA GLY A 326 1.49 -21.80 7.24
C GLY A 326 2.69 -20.95 7.65
N LEU A 327 2.59 -19.61 7.61
CA LEU A 327 3.70 -18.70 7.86
C LEU A 327 4.08 -18.55 9.32
N ASN A 328 3.09 -18.66 10.20
CA ASN A 328 3.26 -18.50 11.65
C ASN A 328 3.82 -17.13 12.07
N SER A 329 3.42 -16.07 11.36
CA SER A 329 3.77 -14.68 11.69
C SER A 329 2.91 -14.13 12.82
N GLY A 330 3.45 -13.17 13.56
CA GLY A 330 2.72 -12.55 14.67
C GLY A 330 2.62 -13.44 15.90
N PRO A 331 1.69 -13.20 16.83
CA PRO A 331 0.83 -12.02 16.83
C PRO A 331 1.62 -10.72 17.07
N PHE A 332 1.10 -9.60 16.56
CA PHE A 332 1.67 -8.26 16.79
C PHE A 332 0.93 -7.50 17.88
N GLY A 333 -0.33 -7.83 18.11
CA GLY A 333 -1.17 -7.34 19.18
C GLY A 333 -1.49 -8.37 20.26
N ALA A 334 -2.29 -7.97 21.24
CA ALA A 334 -2.92 -8.88 22.17
C ALA A 334 -4.06 -9.67 21.46
N PRO A 335 -4.52 -10.80 22.02
CA PRO A 335 -5.70 -11.49 21.49
C PRO A 335 -6.86 -10.52 21.31
N ASP A 336 -7.56 -10.63 20.18
CA ASP A 336 -8.71 -9.81 19.76
C ASP A 336 -8.45 -8.30 19.62
N GLN A 337 -7.22 -7.84 19.84
CA GLN A 337 -6.90 -6.40 19.86
C GLN A 337 -7.29 -5.69 18.56
N GLN A 338 -7.07 -6.33 17.39
CA GLN A 338 -7.44 -5.74 16.11
C GLN A 338 -8.96 -5.57 15.96
N LEU A 339 -9.74 -6.59 16.33
CA LEU A 339 -11.20 -6.52 16.25
C LEU A 339 -11.77 -5.54 17.28
N GLU A 340 -11.20 -5.49 18.49
CA GLU A 340 -11.56 -4.48 19.48
C GLU A 340 -11.20 -3.06 19.05
N PHE A 341 -10.06 -2.88 18.36
CA PHE A 341 -9.70 -1.63 17.72
C PHE A 341 -10.76 -1.23 16.69
N LEU A 342 -11.07 -2.13 15.76
CA LEU A 342 -12.01 -1.86 14.67
C LEU A 342 -13.39 -1.49 15.22
N GLU A 343 -13.90 -2.23 16.21
CA GLU A 343 -15.18 -1.91 16.84
C GLU A 343 -15.16 -0.54 17.54
N ALA A 344 -14.12 -0.25 18.30
CA ALA A 344 -13.98 1.02 18.99
C ALA A 344 -13.86 2.20 18.00
N ASP A 345 -13.06 2.04 16.95
CA ASP A 345 -12.82 3.06 15.94
C ASP A 345 -14.09 3.37 15.15
N LEU A 346 -14.71 2.35 14.54
CA LEU A 346 -15.95 2.52 13.76
C LEU A 346 -17.10 3.10 14.59
N SER A 347 -17.18 2.75 15.88
CA SER A 347 -18.21 3.30 16.79
C SER A 347 -17.93 4.72 17.25
N SER A 348 -16.74 5.27 16.96
CA SER A 348 -16.36 6.64 17.31
C SER A 348 -16.67 7.66 16.20
N VAL A 349 -17.01 7.19 15.00
CA VAL A 349 -17.15 8.03 13.81
C VAL A 349 -18.42 8.88 13.87
N ASP A 350 -18.27 10.18 13.68
CA ASP A 350 -19.39 11.10 13.48
C ASP A 350 -19.70 11.26 12.00
N ARG A 351 -20.70 10.52 11.52
CA ARG A 351 -21.12 10.51 10.11
C ARG A 351 -21.71 11.87 9.64
N THR A 352 -21.93 12.83 10.53
CA THR A 352 -22.29 14.20 10.16
C THR A 352 -21.06 15.05 9.81
N VAL A 353 -19.89 14.62 10.26
CA VAL A 353 -18.59 15.27 10.01
C VAL A 353 -17.83 14.53 8.91
N THR A 354 -17.65 13.23 9.07
CA THR A 354 -17.06 12.36 8.04
C THR A 354 -18.12 11.39 7.49
N PRO A 355 -18.94 11.86 6.53
CA PRO A 355 -20.04 11.07 5.98
C PRO A 355 -19.59 9.79 5.29
N TRP A 356 -18.36 9.73 4.79
CA TRP A 356 -17.80 8.56 4.13
C TRP A 356 -16.93 7.74 5.08
N LEU A 357 -17.25 6.45 5.21
CA LEU A 357 -16.53 5.49 6.03
C LEU A 357 -15.96 4.39 5.15
N LEU A 358 -14.63 4.37 5.02
CA LEU A 358 -13.91 3.46 4.15
C LEU A 358 -12.98 2.55 4.95
N ILE A 359 -12.75 1.35 4.40
CA ILE A 359 -11.78 0.40 4.94
C ILE A 359 -10.85 -0.11 3.85
N GLY A 360 -9.57 -0.29 4.17
CA GLY A 360 -8.58 -0.90 3.31
C GLY A 360 -7.90 -2.09 4.00
N GLY A 361 -7.77 -3.19 3.29
CA GLY A 361 -7.04 -4.38 3.71
C GLY A 361 -6.47 -5.10 2.50
N HIS A 362 -5.65 -6.14 2.70
CA HIS A 362 -5.04 -6.80 1.56
C HIS A 362 -5.93 -7.89 0.95
N ARG A 363 -6.36 -8.91 1.73
CA ARG A 363 -7.11 -10.06 1.21
C ARG A 363 -8.61 -9.79 1.08
N PRO A 364 -9.19 -9.94 -0.13
CA PRO A 364 -10.62 -9.83 -0.33
C PRO A 364 -11.34 -11.10 0.15
N TRP A 365 -12.63 -10.99 0.41
CA TRP A 365 -13.49 -12.17 0.57
C TRP A 365 -14.55 -12.30 -0.54
N TYR A 366 -14.75 -11.26 -1.33
CA TYR A 366 -15.50 -11.36 -2.58
C TYR A 366 -14.53 -11.24 -3.75
N THR A 367 -14.52 -12.29 -4.60
CA THR A 367 -13.68 -12.37 -5.81
C THR A 367 -14.38 -13.21 -6.87
N THR A 368 -14.03 -13.01 -8.13
CA THR A 368 -14.57 -13.78 -9.26
C THR A 368 -13.90 -15.17 -9.39
N GLY A 369 -12.75 -15.35 -8.77
CA GLY A 369 -11.93 -16.58 -8.86
C GLY A 369 -11.46 -17.08 -7.51
N GLY A 370 -10.23 -17.58 -7.47
CA GLY A 370 -9.55 -17.96 -6.23
C GLY A 370 -9.07 -16.75 -5.42
N GLY A 371 -8.42 -16.99 -4.29
CA GLY A 371 -7.82 -15.95 -3.45
C GLY A 371 -8.77 -15.29 -2.45
N GLY A 372 -10.01 -15.76 -2.32
CA GLY A 372 -10.94 -15.27 -1.30
C GLY A 372 -10.56 -15.73 0.11
N CYS A 373 -10.76 -14.84 1.11
CA CYS A 373 -10.42 -15.06 2.51
C CYS A 373 -11.67 -15.24 3.36
N ASP A 374 -12.13 -16.49 3.54
CA ASP A 374 -13.33 -16.80 4.34
C ASP A 374 -13.15 -16.43 5.83
N SER A 375 -11.94 -16.58 6.38
CA SER A 375 -11.65 -16.18 7.76
C SER A 375 -11.68 -14.66 7.93
N CYS A 376 -11.23 -13.89 6.91
CA CYS A 376 -11.37 -12.44 6.90
C CYS A 376 -12.84 -12.02 6.87
N GLN A 377 -13.66 -12.66 6.02
CA GLN A 377 -15.10 -12.41 5.98
C GLN A 377 -15.74 -12.62 7.35
N ALA A 378 -15.46 -13.77 7.97
CA ALA A 378 -16.02 -14.11 9.28
C ALA A 378 -15.61 -13.10 10.38
N ALA A 379 -14.35 -12.62 10.34
CA ALA A 379 -13.84 -11.71 11.34
C ALA A 379 -14.33 -10.26 11.14
N PHE A 380 -14.32 -9.74 9.92
CA PHE A 380 -14.47 -8.31 9.66
C PHE A 380 -15.85 -7.92 9.13
N GLU A 381 -16.45 -8.70 8.22
CA GLU A 381 -17.69 -8.28 7.54
C GLU A 381 -18.85 -7.93 8.49
N PRO A 382 -19.08 -8.66 9.62
CA PRO A 382 -20.14 -8.28 10.56
C PRO A 382 -19.97 -6.88 11.15
N LEU A 383 -18.72 -6.47 11.43
CA LEU A 383 -18.42 -5.12 11.95
C LEU A 383 -18.61 -4.07 10.86
N LEU A 384 -18.17 -4.34 9.63
CA LEU A 384 -18.35 -3.43 8.51
C LEU A 384 -19.84 -3.13 8.26
N TYR A 385 -20.67 -4.16 8.27
CA TYR A 385 -22.12 -4.02 8.11
C TYR A 385 -22.76 -3.30 9.28
N LYS A 386 -22.41 -3.69 10.52
CA LYS A 386 -22.96 -3.10 11.76
C LYS A 386 -22.77 -1.59 11.80
N TYR A 387 -21.60 -1.10 11.40
CA TYR A 387 -21.24 0.32 11.46
C TYR A 387 -21.43 1.06 10.13
N GLY A 388 -21.96 0.39 9.10
CA GLY A 388 -22.30 1.00 7.82
C GLY A 388 -21.10 1.50 7.05
N VAL A 389 -20.04 0.70 6.95
CA VAL A 389 -18.93 0.97 6.02
C VAL A 389 -19.48 1.11 4.61
N ASP A 390 -19.06 2.14 3.88
CA ASP A 390 -19.58 2.45 2.55
C ASP A 390 -18.79 1.71 1.45
N LEU A 391 -17.45 1.68 1.57
CA LEU A 391 -16.55 1.07 0.60
C LEU A 391 -15.44 0.29 1.31
N ALA A 392 -15.24 -0.95 0.87
CA ALA A 392 -14.12 -1.80 1.29
C ALA A 392 -13.19 -2.07 0.10
N ILE A 393 -11.89 -1.84 0.29
CA ILE A 393 -10.85 -1.82 -0.74
C ILE A 393 -9.84 -2.92 -0.44
N PHE A 394 -9.60 -3.80 -1.42
CA PHE A 394 -8.71 -4.95 -1.29
C PHE A 394 -7.81 -5.12 -2.53
N GLY A 395 -6.78 -5.98 -2.40
CA GLY A 395 -5.88 -6.44 -3.45
C GLY A 395 -5.78 -7.96 -3.50
N HIS A 396 -4.55 -8.51 -3.44
CA HIS A 396 -4.21 -9.94 -3.38
C HIS A 396 -4.58 -10.74 -4.64
N VAL A 397 -5.71 -10.47 -5.25
CA VAL A 397 -6.08 -11.00 -6.55
C VAL A 397 -5.65 -10.00 -7.62
N HIS A 398 -4.67 -10.37 -8.45
CA HIS A 398 -3.95 -9.47 -9.34
C HIS A 398 -4.78 -9.04 -10.55
N ASN A 399 -5.91 -8.40 -10.29
CA ASN A 399 -6.79 -7.81 -11.31
C ASN A 399 -7.65 -6.71 -10.68
N SER A 400 -8.46 -6.06 -11.48
CA SER A 400 -9.42 -5.05 -10.99
C SER A 400 -10.82 -5.61 -11.00
N GLN A 401 -11.53 -5.49 -9.86
CA GLN A 401 -12.89 -5.97 -9.73
C GLN A 401 -13.76 -4.98 -8.93
N ARG A 402 -15.02 -4.85 -9.33
CA ARG A 402 -16.05 -4.14 -8.56
C ARG A 402 -17.25 -5.03 -8.33
N PHE A 403 -17.68 -5.10 -7.09
CA PHE A 403 -18.87 -5.80 -6.65
C PHE A 403 -19.97 -4.79 -6.30
N GLN A 404 -21.20 -5.21 -6.48
CA GLN A 404 -22.31 -4.44 -5.90
C GLN A 404 -22.23 -4.51 -4.37
N PRO A 405 -22.94 -3.63 -3.64
CA PRO A 405 -23.07 -3.75 -2.20
C PRO A 405 -23.62 -5.12 -1.81
N VAL A 406 -22.93 -5.79 -0.88
CA VAL A 406 -23.24 -7.17 -0.49
C VAL A 406 -22.90 -7.38 0.99
N PHE A 407 -23.71 -8.20 1.69
CA PHE A 407 -23.46 -8.64 3.05
C PHE A 407 -23.89 -10.09 3.20
N ASN A 408 -23.05 -10.91 3.82
CA ASN A 408 -23.27 -12.33 4.06
C ASN A 408 -23.80 -13.04 2.81
N ASN A 409 -23.10 -12.85 1.70
CA ASN A 409 -23.44 -13.43 0.39
C ASN A 409 -24.87 -13.09 -0.09
N THR A 410 -25.40 -11.93 0.31
CA THR A 410 -26.69 -11.40 -0.15
C THR A 410 -26.49 -9.99 -0.66
N ALA A 411 -26.82 -9.79 -1.94
CA ALA A 411 -26.77 -8.48 -2.56
C ALA A 411 -27.76 -7.51 -1.92
N ASP A 412 -27.33 -6.26 -1.71
CA ASP A 412 -28.23 -5.21 -1.27
C ASP A 412 -29.22 -4.88 -2.40
N PRO A 413 -30.55 -4.88 -2.13
CA PRO A 413 -31.55 -4.67 -3.15
C PRO A 413 -31.52 -3.25 -3.76
N ASN A 414 -30.95 -2.28 -3.05
CA ASN A 414 -30.84 -0.90 -3.52
C ASN A 414 -29.68 -0.69 -4.51
N GLY A 415 -28.80 -1.69 -4.68
CA GLY A 415 -27.64 -1.54 -5.54
C GLY A 415 -26.73 -0.41 -5.07
N LEU A 416 -26.46 0.57 -5.93
CA LEU A 416 -25.63 1.74 -5.59
C LEU A 416 -26.44 2.95 -5.11
N ASP A 417 -27.77 2.82 -4.97
CA ASP A 417 -28.67 3.90 -4.56
C ASP A 417 -29.07 3.72 -3.08
N ASP A 418 -28.30 4.29 -2.18
CA ASP A 418 -28.49 4.26 -0.72
C ASP A 418 -28.49 2.84 -0.10
N PRO A 419 -27.51 1.97 -0.43
CA PRO A 419 -27.43 0.63 0.15
C PRO A 419 -27.10 0.69 1.65
N THR A 420 -27.46 -0.38 2.38
CA THR A 420 -27.01 -0.60 3.77
C THR A 420 -25.72 -1.44 3.84
N ALA A 421 -25.51 -2.29 2.85
CA ALA A 421 -24.29 -3.12 2.75
C ALA A 421 -23.13 -2.33 2.14
N PRO A 422 -21.87 -2.67 2.49
CA PRO A 422 -20.68 -2.10 1.86
C PRO A 422 -20.58 -2.47 0.37
N MET A 423 -20.09 -1.54 -0.46
CA MET A 423 -19.56 -1.85 -1.78
C MET A 423 -18.13 -2.40 -1.61
N TYR A 424 -17.74 -3.38 -2.43
CA TYR A 424 -16.40 -3.98 -2.40
C TYR A 424 -15.69 -3.76 -3.72
N ILE A 425 -14.39 -3.46 -3.64
CA ILE A 425 -13.51 -3.43 -4.81
C ILE A 425 -12.23 -4.23 -4.54
N VAL A 426 -11.69 -4.81 -5.61
CA VAL A 426 -10.33 -5.34 -5.67
C VAL A 426 -9.54 -4.45 -6.62
N ALA A 427 -8.46 -3.85 -6.15
CA ALA A 427 -7.58 -2.96 -6.91
C ALA A 427 -6.15 -3.55 -7.00
N GLY A 428 -6.07 -4.88 -7.19
CA GLY A 428 -4.83 -5.65 -7.24
C GLY A 428 -4.15 -5.71 -8.61
N GLY A 429 -4.64 -4.96 -9.58
CA GLY A 429 -4.14 -4.97 -10.96
C GLY A 429 -2.93 -4.07 -11.21
N ALA A 430 -2.23 -3.57 -10.18
CA ALA A 430 -1.18 -2.57 -10.37
C ALA A 430 0.09 -3.11 -11.05
N GLY A 431 0.30 -4.43 -11.05
CA GLY A 431 1.31 -5.09 -11.87
C GLY A 431 2.58 -5.47 -11.10
N ASN A 432 2.77 -6.74 -10.92
CA ASN A 432 3.92 -7.33 -10.23
C ASN A 432 4.52 -8.50 -11.04
N ILE A 433 5.56 -9.14 -10.50
CA ILE A 433 6.32 -10.20 -11.15
C ILE A 433 5.50 -11.48 -11.41
N GLU A 434 4.43 -11.71 -10.67
CA GLU A 434 3.56 -12.87 -10.85
C GLU A 434 2.59 -12.69 -12.04
N GLY A 435 2.42 -11.44 -12.50
CA GLY A 435 1.50 -11.09 -13.59
C GLY A 435 0.08 -10.88 -13.10
N LEU A 436 -0.87 -10.82 -14.05
CA LEU A 436 -2.27 -10.63 -13.76
C LEU A 436 -2.98 -11.98 -13.54
N SER A 437 -3.92 -12.00 -12.61
CA SER A 437 -4.82 -13.13 -12.39
C SER A 437 -5.98 -13.11 -13.37
N ASP A 438 -6.32 -14.26 -13.94
CA ASP A 438 -7.48 -14.40 -14.79
C ASP A 438 -8.78 -14.00 -14.09
N VAL A 439 -9.70 -13.42 -14.85
CA VAL A 439 -11.06 -13.21 -14.35
C VAL A 439 -11.74 -14.56 -14.16
N GLY A 440 -12.16 -14.85 -12.95
CA GLY A 440 -12.84 -16.09 -12.62
C GLY A 440 -14.30 -16.12 -13.09
N SER A 441 -14.95 -17.26 -12.90
CA SER A 441 -16.31 -17.51 -13.37
C SER A 441 -17.42 -17.12 -12.38
N ASN A 442 -17.06 -16.79 -11.12
CA ASN A 442 -18.07 -16.38 -10.11
C ASN A 442 -18.41 -14.90 -10.28
N LEU A 443 -19.42 -14.61 -11.07
CA LEU A 443 -19.88 -13.25 -11.35
C LEU A 443 -21.15 -12.85 -10.58
N THR A 444 -21.55 -13.61 -9.57
CA THR A 444 -22.83 -13.45 -8.85
C THR A 444 -23.04 -12.01 -8.32
N TYR A 445 -22.03 -11.44 -7.68
CA TYR A 445 -22.08 -10.06 -7.15
C TYR A 445 -21.18 -9.10 -7.94
N ASN A 446 -20.41 -9.62 -8.88
CA ASN A 446 -19.48 -8.83 -9.68
C ASN A 446 -20.23 -7.94 -10.69
N ARG A 447 -19.75 -6.72 -10.88
CA ARG A 447 -20.28 -5.74 -11.84
C ARG A 447 -19.21 -5.25 -12.82
N PHE A 448 -17.95 -5.48 -12.49
CA PHE A 448 -16.79 -5.19 -13.35
C PHE A 448 -15.64 -6.11 -12.95
N ALA A 449 -14.93 -6.64 -13.94
CA ALA A 449 -13.67 -7.34 -13.74
C ALA A 449 -12.77 -7.13 -14.98
N TYR A 450 -11.49 -6.87 -14.74
CA TYR A 450 -10.54 -6.55 -15.78
C TYR A 450 -9.14 -7.13 -15.43
N ALA A 451 -8.56 -7.84 -16.40
CA ALA A 451 -7.25 -8.49 -16.29
C ALA A 451 -6.43 -8.41 -17.60
N ASP A 452 -6.81 -7.50 -18.54
CA ASP A 452 -6.12 -7.42 -19.82
C ASP A 452 -4.85 -6.58 -19.77
N ASP A 453 -4.71 -5.69 -18.79
CA ASP A 453 -3.56 -4.82 -18.61
C ASP A 453 -3.51 -4.29 -17.17
N PHE A 454 -2.39 -3.66 -16.77
CA PHE A 454 -2.26 -3.06 -15.44
C PHE A 454 -3.27 -1.93 -15.22
N SER A 455 -3.80 -1.89 -14.02
CA SER A 455 -4.85 -0.95 -13.64
C SER A 455 -4.87 -0.70 -12.14
N TYR A 456 -5.49 0.41 -11.73
CA TYR A 456 -5.66 0.79 -10.34
C TYR A 456 -7.01 1.50 -10.16
N ALA A 457 -7.43 1.74 -8.93
CA ALA A 457 -8.67 2.45 -8.64
C ALA A 457 -8.41 3.91 -8.22
N LYS A 458 -9.20 4.84 -8.78
CA LYS A 458 -9.32 6.21 -8.33
C LYS A 458 -10.67 6.39 -7.64
N ILE A 459 -10.64 6.87 -6.42
CA ILE A 459 -11.84 7.12 -5.61
C ILE A 459 -11.97 8.63 -5.46
N SER A 460 -13.12 9.17 -5.93
CA SER A 460 -13.42 10.60 -5.92
C SER A 460 -14.62 10.88 -5.01
N PHE A 461 -14.39 11.70 -4.01
CA PHE A 461 -15.41 12.20 -3.09
C PHE A 461 -15.99 13.46 -3.70
N LEU A 462 -17.13 13.32 -4.40
CA LEU A 462 -17.74 14.42 -5.15
C LEU A 462 -18.46 15.39 -4.21
N ASP A 463 -19.10 14.86 -3.20
CA ASP A 463 -19.76 15.58 -2.11
C ASP A 463 -20.08 14.61 -0.95
N ALA A 464 -20.84 15.09 0.04
CA ALA A 464 -21.22 14.29 1.20
C ALA A 464 -22.12 13.08 0.86
N ASN A 465 -22.73 13.02 -0.32
CA ASN A 465 -23.69 12.00 -0.71
C ASN A 465 -23.26 11.16 -1.92
N ASN A 466 -22.23 11.58 -2.66
CA ASN A 466 -21.80 10.94 -3.89
C ASN A 466 -20.31 10.62 -3.86
N LEU A 467 -20.00 9.33 -3.95
CA LEU A 467 -18.63 8.79 -4.06
C LEU A 467 -18.51 8.08 -5.40
N GLN A 468 -17.53 8.44 -6.21
CA GLN A 468 -17.23 7.80 -7.50
C GLN A 468 -16.01 6.91 -7.39
N VAL A 469 -16.11 5.73 -7.99
CA VAL A 469 -14.99 4.80 -8.16
C VAL A 469 -14.77 4.61 -9.65
N ASP A 470 -13.56 4.92 -10.10
CA ASP A 470 -13.07 4.69 -11.46
C ASP A 470 -11.93 3.67 -11.43
N PHE A 471 -11.95 2.69 -12.32
CA PHE A 471 -10.78 1.88 -12.61
C PHE A 471 -10.03 2.47 -13.79
N ILE A 472 -8.74 2.68 -13.61
CA ILE A 472 -7.87 3.39 -14.56
C ILE A 472 -6.85 2.41 -15.13
N ARG A 473 -6.74 2.35 -16.46
CA ARG A 473 -5.68 1.63 -17.15
C ARG A 473 -4.35 2.35 -16.96
N SER A 474 -3.36 1.68 -16.41
CA SER A 474 -2.06 2.30 -16.09
C SER A 474 -1.31 2.80 -17.32
N ALA A 475 -1.41 2.07 -18.45
CA ALA A 475 -0.73 2.42 -19.69
C ALA A 475 -1.17 3.75 -20.32
N THR A 476 -2.46 4.08 -20.21
CA THR A 476 -3.08 5.14 -21.02
C THR A 476 -3.83 6.18 -20.21
N GLY A 477 -4.14 5.91 -18.95
CA GLY A 477 -5.06 6.72 -18.14
C GLY A 477 -6.54 6.56 -18.55
N GLU A 478 -6.86 5.58 -19.39
CA GLU A 478 -8.23 5.27 -19.81
C GLU A 478 -9.07 4.83 -18.60
N VAL A 479 -10.28 5.35 -18.51
CA VAL A 479 -11.28 4.89 -17.53
C VAL A 479 -11.93 3.61 -18.06
N LEU A 480 -11.68 2.50 -17.40
CA LEU A 480 -12.16 1.17 -17.76
C LEU A 480 -13.58 0.89 -17.24
N ASP A 481 -13.87 1.40 -16.05
CA ASP A 481 -15.17 1.31 -15.39
C ASP A 481 -15.37 2.55 -14.53
N THR A 482 -16.61 3.00 -14.41
CA THR A 482 -16.99 4.06 -13.50
C THR A 482 -18.29 3.70 -12.77
N SER A 483 -18.37 4.04 -11.50
CA SER A 483 -19.57 3.86 -10.70
C SER A 483 -19.70 4.97 -9.66
N VAL A 484 -20.92 5.38 -9.39
CA VAL A 484 -21.22 6.35 -8.34
C VAL A 484 -22.08 5.68 -7.28
N LEU A 485 -21.56 5.63 -6.07
CA LEU A 485 -22.28 5.21 -4.88
C LEU A 485 -22.97 6.43 -4.28
N TYR A 486 -24.29 6.39 -4.20
CA TYR A 486 -25.07 7.41 -3.51
C TYR A 486 -25.43 6.96 -2.11
N LYS A 487 -25.29 7.86 -1.12
CA LYS A 487 -25.70 7.63 0.27
C LYS A 487 -26.45 8.83 0.80
N SER A 488 -27.67 8.59 1.29
CA SER A 488 -28.49 9.66 1.90
C SER A 488 -28.01 10.00 3.32
N HIS A 489 -27.21 9.13 3.95
CA HIS A 489 -26.79 9.19 5.37
C HIS A 489 -27.94 9.32 6.36
N LYS A 490 -29.11 8.81 6.00
CA LYS A 490 -30.30 8.77 6.86
C LYS A 490 -30.41 7.48 7.68
N ALA A 491 -29.75 6.42 7.24
CA ALA A 491 -29.69 5.17 8.01
C ALA A 491 -28.92 5.43 9.31
N GLN A 492 -29.55 5.11 10.44
CA GLN A 492 -28.86 5.15 11.72
C GLN A 492 -28.06 3.86 11.83
N PHE A 493 -26.79 3.95 11.54
CA PHE A 493 -25.81 2.95 11.98
C PHE A 493 -25.59 3.15 13.48
N VAL A 494 -25.47 2.03 14.17
CA VAL A 494 -25.44 1.98 15.62
C VAL A 494 -24.40 2.96 16.17
N VAL A 495 -24.84 3.69 17.12
CA VAL A 495 -24.06 4.35 18.15
C VAL A 495 -23.56 5.71 17.84
N GLN A 496 -24.26 6.52 18.38
CA GLN A 496 -23.58 7.59 19.13
C GLN A 496 -24.14 7.69 20.53
#